data_2ead6924ff25a2dd2a1c21a5035a119f
#
_entry.id   2ead6924ff25a2dd2a1c21a5035a119f
#
_cell.length_a   1.000
_cell.length_b   1.000
_cell.length_c   1.000
_cell.angle_alpha   90.00
_cell.angle_beta   90.00
_cell.angle_gamma   90.00
#
_symmetry.space_group_name_H-M   'P 1'
#
loop_
_entity.id
_entity.type
_entity.pdbx_description
1 polymer ?
#
loop_
_entity_poly.entity_id
_entity_poly.type
_entity_poly.pdbx_seq_one_letter_code
_entity_poly.pdbx_strand_id
1 'polypeptide(L)'
;IPVVMHAGVFPKLIIPSKKIVWSIVRDSVPRSLALSLGALTTLFLTMLAARTSEGAVSVFTLAGNLEAVPLALIGASYATAAFPVLSEEARGKRDDAFRETLTAAARHLIFWSSVVAVLTIVLRAHLVRVIFGTGAFDWDATRLTAALLGVLVIGLSAQGFVLLASRAFYAARRSWNPFIIQIAGLVLSVLGAYGFLALSETNVGVRYFVEALLRIEDIGGSSVVFIALA
;
A
#
# COMPACT_ATOMS: atom_id res chain seq x y z
N ILE A 1 0.31 28.74 -13.82
CA ILE A 1 0.17 29.50 -15.06
C ILE A 1 1.42 30.35 -15.35
N PRO A 2 1.97 31.21 -14.45
CA PRO A 2 3.13 32.05 -14.77
C PRO A 2 4.40 31.26 -15.14
N VAL A 3 4.65 30.11 -14.52
CA VAL A 3 5.82 29.25 -14.81
C VAL A 3 5.75 28.64 -16.22
N VAL A 4 4.54 28.28 -16.67
CA VAL A 4 4.32 27.71 -18.01
C VAL A 4 4.51 28.76 -19.09
N MET A 5 4.14 30.00 -18.81
CA MET A 5 4.36 31.12 -19.74
C MET A 5 5.84 31.48 -19.88
N HIS A 6 6.65 31.35 -18.81
CA HIS A 6 8.10 31.55 -18.86
C HIS A 6 8.80 30.47 -19.70
N ALA A 7 8.23 29.28 -19.83
CA ALA A 7 8.71 28.20 -20.69
C ALA A 7 8.29 28.36 -22.17
N GLY A 8 7.71 29.51 -22.56
CA GLY A 8 7.31 29.78 -23.94
C GLY A 8 6.06 29.03 -24.41
N VAL A 9 5.36 28.37 -23.50
CA VAL A 9 4.12 27.64 -23.82
C VAL A 9 2.91 28.51 -23.50
N PHE A 10 2.29 29.03 -24.53
CA PHE A 10 1.03 29.80 -24.39
C PHE A 10 -0.16 28.83 -24.44
N PRO A 11 -0.96 28.73 -23.36
CA PRO A 11 -2.15 27.90 -23.35
C PRO A 11 -3.19 28.46 -24.35
N LYS A 12 -3.42 27.73 -25.44
CA LYS A 12 -4.52 28.03 -26.37
C LYS A 12 -5.74 27.23 -25.96
N LEU A 13 -6.87 27.90 -25.81
CA LEU A 13 -8.17 27.25 -25.64
C LEU A 13 -8.55 26.61 -26.97
N ILE A 14 -8.27 25.33 -27.11
CA ILE A 14 -8.66 24.53 -28.28
C ILE A 14 -9.71 23.55 -27.82
N ILE A 15 -10.88 23.55 -28.45
CA ILE A 15 -11.91 22.55 -28.23
C ILE A 15 -11.39 21.22 -28.81
N PRO A 16 -11.08 20.21 -27.95
CA PRO A 16 -10.52 18.95 -28.42
C PRO A 16 -11.55 18.18 -29.27
N SER A 17 -11.08 17.50 -30.31
CA SER A 17 -11.97 16.65 -31.11
C SER A 17 -12.56 15.52 -30.24
N LYS A 18 -13.77 15.05 -30.54
CA LYS A 18 -14.43 13.94 -29.83
C LYS A 18 -13.54 12.68 -29.70
N LYS A 19 -12.70 12.41 -30.70
CA LYS A 19 -11.75 11.31 -30.70
C LYS A 19 -10.67 11.46 -29.61
N ILE A 20 -10.15 12.65 -29.41
CA ILE A 20 -9.15 12.94 -28.37
C ILE A 20 -9.77 12.80 -26.98
N VAL A 21 -10.96 13.37 -26.79
CA VAL A 21 -11.69 13.25 -25.51
C VAL A 21 -11.96 11.79 -25.20
N TRP A 22 -12.46 11.01 -26.15
CA TRP A 22 -12.75 9.60 -25.96
C TRP A 22 -11.50 8.78 -25.63
N SER A 23 -10.36 9.06 -26.27
CA SER A 23 -9.08 8.40 -25.92
C SER A 23 -8.67 8.70 -24.48
N ILE A 24 -8.76 9.96 -24.05
CA ILE A 24 -8.42 10.37 -22.68
C ILE A 24 -9.35 9.67 -21.67
N VAL A 25 -10.65 9.66 -21.92
CA VAL A 25 -11.63 8.99 -21.04
C VAL A 25 -11.34 7.48 -20.95
N ARG A 26 -11.13 6.81 -22.09
CA ARG A 26 -10.82 5.39 -22.15
C ARG A 26 -9.57 5.02 -21.33
N ASP A 27 -8.55 5.85 -21.34
CA ASP A 27 -7.30 5.59 -20.60
C ASP A 27 -7.43 5.99 -19.11
N SER A 28 -8.29 6.96 -18.79
CA SER A 28 -8.51 7.45 -17.43
C SER A 28 -9.43 6.56 -16.61
N VAL A 29 -10.47 5.97 -17.21
CA VAL A 29 -11.46 5.13 -16.53
C VAL A 29 -10.82 3.96 -15.78
N PRO A 30 -9.99 3.09 -16.39
CA PRO A 30 -9.40 1.96 -15.67
C PRO A 30 -8.45 2.43 -14.56
N ARG A 31 -7.78 3.57 -14.73
CA ARG A 31 -6.92 4.16 -13.71
C ARG A 31 -7.71 4.65 -12.49
N SER A 32 -8.82 5.36 -12.72
CA SER A 32 -9.70 5.82 -11.64
C SER A 32 -10.33 4.65 -10.91
N LEU A 33 -10.78 3.62 -11.64
CA LEU A 33 -11.33 2.40 -11.05
C LEU A 33 -10.28 1.65 -10.20
N ALA A 34 -9.04 1.54 -10.67
CA ALA A 34 -7.96 0.92 -9.91
C ALA A 34 -7.70 1.63 -8.56
N LEU A 35 -7.70 2.97 -8.56
CA LEU A 35 -7.56 3.76 -7.33
C LEU A 35 -8.74 3.57 -6.38
N SER A 36 -9.97 3.50 -6.91
CA SER A 36 -11.18 3.25 -6.12
C SER A 36 -11.17 1.87 -5.48
N LEU A 37 -10.67 0.84 -6.18
CA LEU A 37 -10.55 -0.51 -5.62
C LEU A 37 -9.60 -0.57 -4.42
N GLY A 38 -8.47 0.15 -4.46
CA GLY A 38 -7.58 0.25 -3.30
C GLY A 38 -8.28 0.85 -2.08
N ALA A 39 -9.05 1.93 -2.27
CA ALA A 39 -9.84 2.54 -1.19
C ALA A 39 -10.93 1.58 -0.67
N LEU A 40 -11.57 0.80 -1.56
CA LEU A 40 -12.56 -0.20 -1.18
C LEU A 40 -11.94 -1.34 -0.36
N THR A 41 -10.73 -1.79 -0.70
CA THR A 41 -10.01 -2.80 0.09
C THR A 41 -9.77 -2.30 1.52
N THR A 42 -9.23 -1.09 1.67
CA THR A 42 -9.00 -0.48 2.98
C THR A 42 -10.30 -0.32 3.77
N LEU A 43 -11.38 0.15 3.12
CA LEU A 43 -12.69 0.28 3.75
C LEU A 43 -13.21 -1.06 4.24
N PHE A 44 -13.12 -2.11 3.42
CA PHE A 44 -13.56 -3.46 3.78
C PHE A 44 -12.79 -4.00 4.99
N LEU A 45 -11.46 -3.91 5.00
CA LEU A 45 -10.64 -4.35 6.14
C LEU A 45 -10.95 -3.56 7.41
N THR A 46 -11.17 -2.24 7.30
CA THR A 46 -11.59 -1.39 8.42
C THR A 46 -12.96 -1.79 8.95
N MET A 47 -13.93 -2.10 8.08
CA MET A 47 -15.25 -2.60 8.50
C MET A 47 -15.14 -3.95 9.21
N LEU A 48 -14.25 -4.80 8.75
CA LEU A 48 -14.02 -6.09 9.39
C LEU A 48 -13.36 -5.91 10.77
N ALA A 49 -12.37 -5.02 10.88
CA ALA A 49 -11.75 -4.65 12.15
C ALA A 49 -12.77 -4.10 13.17
N ALA A 50 -13.75 -3.31 12.71
CA ALA A 50 -14.81 -2.78 13.55
C ALA A 50 -15.69 -3.86 14.22
N ARG A 51 -15.69 -5.07 13.67
CA ARG A 51 -16.46 -6.20 14.21
C ARG A 51 -15.69 -7.03 15.23
N THR A 52 -14.40 -6.78 15.44
CA THR A 52 -13.56 -7.61 16.31
C THR A 52 -13.57 -7.16 17.77
N SER A 53 -13.37 -5.87 18.03
CA SER A 53 -13.36 -5.33 19.40
C SER A 53 -13.52 -3.81 19.41
N GLU A 54 -13.88 -3.27 20.57
CA GLU A 54 -13.84 -1.83 20.81
C GLU A 54 -12.42 -1.30 20.64
N GLY A 55 -12.27 -0.18 19.92
CA GLY A 55 -10.95 0.42 19.65
C GLY A 55 -10.16 -0.21 18.50
N ALA A 56 -10.54 -1.37 17.95
CA ALA A 56 -9.82 -2.05 16.88
C ALA A 56 -9.62 -1.19 15.63
N VAL A 57 -10.62 -0.40 15.24
CA VAL A 57 -10.51 0.54 14.10
C VAL A 57 -9.45 1.60 14.35
N SER A 58 -9.38 2.15 15.55
CA SER A 58 -8.38 3.16 15.92
C SER A 58 -6.97 2.57 15.82
N VAL A 59 -6.76 1.40 16.41
CA VAL A 59 -5.48 0.69 16.41
C VAL A 59 -5.05 0.33 14.99
N PHE A 60 -5.98 -0.19 14.17
CA PHE A 60 -5.74 -0.53 12.77
C PHE A 60 -5.36 0.71 11.95
N THR A 61 -6.09 1.81 12.13
CA THR A 61 -5.82 3.07 11.42
C THR A 61 -4.48 3.69 11.83
N LEU A 62 -4.17 3.68 13.13
CA LEU A 62 -2.89 4.21 13.63
C LEU A 62 -1.70 3.40 13.12
N ALA A 63 -1.79 2.07 13.11
CA ALA A 63 -0.76 1.21 12.55
C ALA A 63 -0.55 1.46 11.05
N GLY A 64 -1.65 1.57 10.28
CA GLY A 64 -1.61 1.89 8.85
C GLY A 64 -1.01 3.28 8.56
N ASN A 65 -1.30 4.28 9.38
CA ASN A 65 -0.70 5.61 9.23
C ASN A 65 0.82 5.58 9.46
N LEU A 66 1.31 4.78 10.40
CA LEU A 66 2.75 4.60 10.62
C LEU A 66 3.42 3.86 9.45
N GLU A 67 2.78 2.82 8.92
CA GLU A 67 3.26 2.08 7.76
C GLU A 67 3.30 2.94 6.49
N ALA A 68 2.32 3.84 6.31
CA ALA A 68 2.24 4.72 5.16
C ALA A 68 3.48 5.63 5.01
N VAL A 69 4.16 5.96 6.10
CA VAL A 69 5.36 6.81 6.06
C VAL A 69 6.50 6.15 5.28
N PRO A 70 7.01 4.96 5.66
CA PRO A 70 8.06 4.30 4.89
C PRO A 70 7.60 3.91 3.48
N LEU A 71 6.34 3.55 3.28
CA LEU A 71 5.79 3.28 1.95
C LEU A 71 5.85 4.52 1.04
N ALA A 72 5.52 5.69 1.55
CA ALA A 72 5.61 6.94 0.82
C ALA A 72 7.07 7.34 0.53
N LEU A 73 7.95 7.23 1.53
CA LEU A 73 9.35 7.60 1.39
C LEU A 73 10.12 6.71 0.41
N ILE A 74 9.84 5.43 0.36
CA ILE A 74 10.55 4.47 -0.50
C ILE A 74 9.70 4.14 -1.71
N GLY A 75 8.53 3.52 -1.51
CA GLY A 75 7.69 3.00 -2.59
C GLY A 75 7.26 4.08 -3.57
N ALA A 76 6.66 5.16 -3.07
CA ALA A 76 6.17 6.23 -3.93
C ALA A 76 7.31 7.04 -4.56
N SER A 77 8.44 7.23 -3.86
CA SER A 77 9.59 7.97 -4.38
C SER A 77 10.23 7.25 -5.56
N TYR A 78 10.55 5.96 -5.41
CA TYR A 78 11.10 5.16 -6.51
C TYR A 78 10.13 5.05 -7.69
N ALA A 79 8.85 4.81 -7.43
CA ALA A 79 7.83 4.73 -8.47
C ALA A 79 7.67 6.06 -9.24
N THR A 80 7.78 7.19 -8.55
CA THR A 80 7.66 8.52 -9.17
C THR A 80 8.92 8.90 -9.94
N ALA A 81 10.10 8.62 -9.39
CA ALA A 81 11.38 8.92 -10.05
C ALA A 81 11.61 8.07 -11.30
N ALA A 82 11.20 6.80 -11.30
CA ALA A 82 11.35 5.92 -12.46
C ALA A 82 10.37 6.24 -13.60
N PHE A 83 9.21 6.84 -13.31
CA PHE A 83 8.13 7.03 -14.27
C PHE A 83 8.50 7.83 -15.53
N PRO A 84 9.22 8.98 -15.46
CA PRO A 84 9.62 9.74 -16.66
C PRO A 84 10.51 8.92 -17.58
N VAL A 85 11.53 8.24 -17.03
CA VAL A 85 12.47 7.42 -17.79
C VAL A 85 11.74 6.25 -18.47
N LEU A 86 10.94 5.50 -17.71
CA LEU A 86 10.12 4.41 -18.25
C LEU A 86 9.15 4.89 -19.34
N SER A 87 8.60 6.09 -19.22
CA SER A 87 7.70 6.66 -20.21
C SER A 87 8.42 7.05 -21.50
N GLU A 88 9.67 7.50 -21.41
CA GLU A 88 10.51 7.81 -22.58
C GLU A 88 10.94 6.53 -23.30
N GLU A 89 11.40 5.53 -22.55
CA GLU A 89 11.84 4.24 -23.09
C GLU A 89 10.68 3.49 -23.77
N ALA A 90 9.49 3.49 -23.14
CA ALA A 90 8.29 2.90 -23.72
C ALA A 90 7.88 3.60 -25.04
N ARG A 91 7.99 4.94 -25.10
CA ARG A 91 7.71 5.69 -26.35
C ARG A 91 8.74 5.41 -27.43
N GLY A 92 10.01 5.27 -27.04
CA GLY A 92 11.11 4.94 -27.94
C GLY A 92 11.15 3.47 -28.37
N LYS A 93 10.22 2.63 -27.90
CA LYS A 93 10.20 1.16 -28.14
C LYS A 93 11.52 0.48 -27.75
N ARG A 94 12.18 0.97 -26.72
CA ARG A 94 13.43 0.43 -26.18
C ARG A 94 13.13 -0.56 -25.05
N ASP A 95 12.62 -1.74 -25.42
CA ASP A 95 12.12 -2.74 -24.47
C ASP A 95 13.21 -3.24 -23.50
N ASP A 96 14.45 -3.38 -23.96
CA ASP A 96 15.56 -3.83 -23.12
C ASP A 96 15.94 -2.77 -22.07
N ALA A 97 16.05 -1.50 -22.49
CA ALA A 97 16.29 -0.39 -21.56
C ALA A 97 15.16 -0.24 -20.54
N PHE A 98 13.89 -0.37 -20.98
CA PHE A 98 12.73 -0.35 -20.10
C PHE A 98 12.80 -1.45 -19.01
N ARG A 99 13.16 -2.68 -19.41
CA ARG A 99 13.33 -3.81 -18.47
C ARG A 99 14.48 -3.56 -17.50
N GLU A 100 15.59 -3.03 -17.99
CA GLU A 100 16.77 -2.72 -17.17
C GLU A 100 16.44 -1.66 -16.13
N THR A 101 15.84 -0.54 -16.53
CA THR A 101 15.40 0.55 -15.64
C THR A 101 14.40 0.04 -14.59
N LEU A 102 13.39 -0.74 -15.02
CA LEU A 102 12.39 -1.30 -14.10
C LEU A 102 13.01 -2.26 -13.09
N THR A 103 13.91 -3.15 -13.56
CA THR A 103 14.59 -4.13 -12.71
C THR A 103 15.52 -3.46 -11.72
N ALA A 104 16.27 -2.44 -12.14
CA ALA A 104 17.13 -1.67 -11.26
C ALA A 104 16.30 -0.95 -10.17
N ALA A 105 15.23 -0.26 -10.57
CA ALA A 105 14.33 0.41 -9.63
C ALA A 105 13.68 -0.58 -8.63
N ALA A 106 13.23 -1.75 -9.10
CA ALA A 106 12.65 -2.79 -8.26
C ALA A 106 13.67 -3.35 -7.26
N ARG A 107 14.91 -3.61 -7.69
CA ARG A 107 15.99 -4.10 -6.82
C ARG A 107 16.29 -3.12 -5.69
N HIS A 108 16.45 -1.86 -6.01
CA HIS A 108 16.70 -0.82 -5.01
C HIS A 108 15.51 -0.65 -4.06
N LEU A 109 14.29 -0.65 -4.59
CA LEU A 109 13.08 -0.54 -3.80
C LEU A 109 12.97 -1.72 -2.82
N ILE A 110 13.12 -2.96 -3.27
CA ILE A 110 13.04 -4.15 -2.42
C ILE A 110 14.13 -4.12 -1.35
N PHE A 111 15.35 -3.75 -1.71
CA PHE A 111 16.46 -3.66 -0.75
C PHE A 111 16.13 -2.65 0.37
N TRP A 112 15.82 -1.41 0.03
CA TRP A 112 15.57 -0.38 1.03
C TRP A 112 14.29 -0.61 1.83
N SER A 113 13.22 -1.08 1.20
CA SER A 113 11.99 -1.42 1.92
C SER A 113 12.20 -2.58 2.89
N SER A 114 13.01 -3.59 2.54
CA SER A 114 13.35 -4.67 3.45
C SER A 114 14.17 -4.20 4.66
N VAL A 115 15.16 -3.34 4.44
CA VAL A 115 15.95 -2.75 5.54
C VAL A 115 15.04 -1.97 6.50
N VAL A 116 14.17 -1.12 5.94
CA VAL A 116 13.25 -0.31 6.78
C VAL A 116 12.18 -1.20 7.43
N ALA A 117 11.73 -2.25 6.76
CA ALA A 117 10.80 -3.21 7.36
C ALA A 117 11.40 -3.87 8.60
N VAL A 118 12.61 -4.40 8.50
CA VAL A 118 13.31 -5.02 9.63
C VAL A 118 13.51 -4.01 10.76
N LEU A 119 13.97 -2.80 10.44
CA LEU A 119 14.17 -1.74 11.43
C LEU A 119 12.85 -1.37 12.13
N THR A 120 11.76 -1.25 11.38
CA THR A 120 10.44 -0.94 11.93
C THR A 120 9.92 -2.08 12.80
N ILE A 121 10.11 -3.35 12.41
CA ILE A 121 9.72 -4.51 13.24
C ILE A 121 10.47 -4.52 14.58
N VAL A 122 11.77 -4.24 14.56
CA VAL A 122 12.58 -4.19 15.79
C VAL A 122 12.16 -3.03 16.69
N LEU A 123 11.92 -1.86 16.11
CA LEU A 123 11.61 -0.63 16.86
C LEU A 123 10.11 -0.39 17.05
N ARG A 124 9.22 -1.29 16.58
CA ARG A 124 7.76 -1.09 16.52
C ARG A 124 7.14 -0.54 17.79
N ALA A 125 7.49 -1.12 18.95
CA ALA A 125 6.93 -0.68 20.22
C ALA A 125 7.41 0.71 20.63
N HIS A 126 8.68 1.02 20.37
CA HIS A 126 9.26 2.34 20.65
C HIS A 126 8.66 3.41 19.72
N LEU A 127 8.52 3.11 18.42
CA LEU A 127 7.91 4.02 17.45
C LEU A 127 6.48 4.37 17.85
N VAL A 128 5.66 3.36 18.14
CA VAL A 128 4.28 3.57 18.57
C VAL A 128 4.22 4.37 19.88
N ARG A 129 5.08 4.04 20.84
CA ARG A 129 5.09 4.72 22.14
C ARG A 129 5.55 6.17 22.05
N VAL A 130 6.56 6.46 21.24
CA VAL A 130 7.06 7.84 21.08
C VAL A 130 6.05 8.72 20.34
N ILE A 131 5.33 8.17 19.35
CA ILE A 131 4.43 8.95 18.51
C ILE A 131 3.05 9.10 19.15
N PHE A 132 2.51 8.04 19.72
CA PHE A 132 1.13 8.00 20.26
C PHE A 132 1.04 7.84 21.78
N GLY A 133 2.14 7.65 22.48
CA GLY A 133 2.17 7.32 23.90
C GLY A 133 1.83 8.47 24.85
N THR A 134 0.88 9.34 24.48
CA THR A 134 0.43 10.48 25.27
C THR A 134 -1.07 10.41 25.54
N GLY A 135 -1.51 10.98 26.66
CA GLY A 135 -2.93 11.05 27.01
C GLY A 135 -3.55 9.69 27.36
N ALA A 136 -4.70 9.40 26.76
CA ALA A 136 -5.48 8.20 27.03
C ALA A 136 -4.99 6.92 26.31
N PHE A 137 -3.86 6.99 25.58
CA PHE A 137 -3.32 5.85 24.86
C PHE A 137 -2.56 4.93 25.82
N ASP A 138 -3.22 3.85 26.25
CA ASP A 138 -2.73 2.92 27.24
C ASP A 138 -1.65 1.96 26.71
N TRP A 139 -1.13 1.09 27.59
CA TRP A 139 -0.09 0.15 27.24
C TRP A 139 -0.59 -0.98 26.33
N ASP A 140 -1.83 -1.41 26.49
CA ASP A 140 -2.43 -2.48 25.68
C ASP A 140 -2.70 -2.00 24.24
N ALA A 141 -3.21 -0.77 24.08
CA ALA A 141 -3.32 -0.14 22.77
C ALA A 141 -1.95 0.03 22.08
N THR A 142 -0.90 0.37 22.86
CA THR A 142 0.48 0.46 22.36
C THR A 142 0.96 -0.90 21.83
N ARG A 143 0.79 -1.98 22.59
CA ARG A 143 1.20 -3.34 22.21
C ARG A 143 0.44 -3.82 20.97
N LEU A 144 -0.87 -3.62 20.94
CA LEU A 144 -1.71 -4.03 19.83
C LEU A 144 -1.38 -3.26 18.52
N THR A 145 -1.21 -1.93 18.63
CA THR A 145 -0.78 -1.10 17.48
C THR A 145 0.60 -1.50 16.99
N ALA A 146 1.55 -1.78 17.88
CA ALA A 146 2.88 -2.24 17.53
C ALA A 146 2.85 -3.63 16.86
N ALA A 147 2.00 -4.53 17.32
CA ALA A 147 1.81 -5.85 16.70
C ALA A 147 1.28 -5.72 15.26
N LEU A 148 0.22 -4.91 15.08
CA LEU A 148 -0.34 -4.59 13.77
C LEU A 148 0.69 -3.96 12.83
N LEU A 149 1.43 -2.96 13.31
CA LEU A 149 2.51 -2.34 12.53
C LEU A 149 3.54 -3.36 12.08
N GLY A 150 3.93 -4.29 12.98
CA GLY A 150 4.88 -5.34 12.66
C GLY A 150 4.40 -6.26 11.54
N VAL A 151 3.10 -6.58 11.51
CA VAL A 151 2.48 -7.41 10.46
C VAL A 151 2.39 -6.63 9.13
N LEU A 152 1.85 -5.42 9.15
CA LEU A 152 1.67 -4.60 7.95
C LEU A 152 3.00 -4.33 7.22
N VAL A 153 4.04 -4.03 7.98
CA VAL A 153 5.36 -3.71 7.42
C VAL A 153 6.05 -4.90 6.72
N ILE A 154 5.64 -6.15 7.01
CA ILE A 154 6.09 -7.32 6.23
C ILE A 154 5.69 -7.17 4.76
N GLY A 155 4.51 -6.62 4.51
CA GLY A 155 3.99 -6.33 3.16
C GLY A 155 4.62 -5.14 2.45
N LEU A 156 5.43 -4.32 3.13
CA LEU A 156 5.96 -3.05 2.61
C LEU A 156 6.66 -3.17 1.26
N SER A 157 7.50 -4.20 1.09
CA SER A 157 8.23 -4.43 -0.18
C SER A 157 7.27 -4.80 -1.31
N ALA A 158 6.25 -5.61 -1.03
CA ALA A 158 5.26 -6.01 -2.02
C ALA A 158 4.38 -4.82 -2.43
N GLN A 159 3.91 -4.03 -1.48
CA GLN A 159 3.12 -2.82 -1.74
C GLN A 159 3.91 -1.79 -2.57
N GLY A 160 5.17 -1.54 -2.20
CA GLY A 160 6.06 -0.67 -2.96
C GLY A 160 6.27 -1.17 -4.39
N PHE A 161 6.45 -2.49 -4.57
CA PHE A 161 6.59 -3.10 -5.89
C PHE A 161 5.30 -2.98 -6.73
N VAL A 162 4.13 -3.18 -6.14
CA VAL A 162 2.83 -2.96 -6.82
C VAL A 162 2.69 -1.52 -7.29
N LEU A 163 3.14 -0.56 -6.47
CA LEU A 163 3.12 0.86 -6.82
C LEU A 163 4.05 1.16 -8.00
N LEU A 164 5.29 0.63 -7.99
CA LEU A 164 6.25 0.75 -9.09
C LEU A 164 5.72 0.08 -10.37
N ALA A 165 5.23 -1.15 -10.28
CA ALA A 165 4.67 -1.89 -11.40
C ALA A 165 3.47 -1.16 -12.04
N SER A 166 2.59 -0.60 -11.22
CA SER A 166 1.46 0.21 -11.70
C SER A 166 1.93 1.40 -12.52
N ARG A 167 2.99 2.10 -12.08
CA ARG A 167 3.60 3.20 -12.83
C ARG A 167 4.23 2.73 -14.14
N ALA A 168 4.90 1.58 -14.14
CA ALA A 168 5.47 0.98 -15.35
C ALA A 168 4.38 0.62 -16.38
N PHE A 169 3.25 0.05 -15.94
CA PHE A 169 2.13 -0.22 -16.83
C PHE A 169 1.50 1.06 -17.40
N TYR A 170 1.39 2.13 -16.60
CA TYR A 170 0.92 3.42 -17.09
C TYR A 170 1.88 4.05 -18.09
N ALA A 171 3.20 3.93 -17.89
CA ALA A 171 4.22 4.35 -18.84
C ALA A 171 4.09 3.62 -20.18
N ALA A 172 3.82 2.31 -20.14
CA ALA A 172 3.58 1.47 -21.31
C ALA A 172 2.15 1.62 -21.91
N ARG A 173 1.33 2.55 -21.43
CA ARG A 173 -0.08 2.76 -21.84
C ARG A 173 -0.99 1.53 -21.69
N ARG A 174 -0.67 0.64 -20.77
CA ARG A 174 -1.46 -0.58 -20.45
C ARG A 174 -2.26 -0.39 -19.16
N SER A 175 -3.19 0.57 -19.17
CA SER A 175 -3.94 0.98 -17.95
C SER A 175 -4.88 -0.08 -17.37
N TRP A 176 -5.24 -1.11 -18.13
CA TRP A 176 -6.08 -2.22 -17.66
C TRP A 176 -5.34 -3.19 -16.74
N ASN A 177 -4.03 -3.36 -16.92
CA ASN A 177 -3.27 -4.31 -16.11
C ASN A 177 -3.25 -3.94 -14.62
N PRO A 178 -2.98 -2.69 -14.20
CA PRO A 178 -3.10 -2.29 -12.81
C PRO A 178 -4.50 -2.50 -12.22
N PHE A 179 -5.55 -2.29 -13.02
CA PHE A 179 -6.92 -2.52 -12.58
C PHE A 179 -7.19 -4.01 -12.27
N ILE A 180 -6.73 -4.93 -13.13
CA ILE A 180 -6.85 -6.38 -12.92
C ILE A 180 -6.05 -6.79 -11.66
N ILE A 181 -4.84 -6.26 -11.48
CA ILE A 181 -4.02 -6.53 -10.30
C ILE A 181 -4.73 -6.07 -9.02
N GLN A 182 -5.36 -4.90 -9.04
CA GLN A 182 -6.12 -4.39 -7.89
C GLN A 182 -7.36 -5.22 -7.58
N ILE A 183 -8.08 -5.73 -8.59
CA ILE A 183 -9.18 -6.68 -8.36
C ILE A 183 -8.66 -7.96 -7.72
N ALA A 184 -7.59 -8.52 -8.25
CA ALA A 184 -6.98 -9.72 -7.67
C ALA A 184 -6.53 -9.47 -6.22
N GLY A 185 -5.91 -8.31 -5.94
CA GLY A 185 -5.54 -7.89 -4.60
C GLY A 185 -6.75 -7.78 -3.67
N LEU A 186 -7.83 -7.14 -4.09
CA LEU A 186 -9.07 -7.04 -3.31
C LEU A 186 -9.62 -8.43 -2.96
N VAL A 187 -9.73 -9.32 -3.97
CA VAL A 187 -10.25 -10.68 -3.76
C VAL A 187 -9.37 -11.46 -2.80
N LEU A 188 -8.04 -11.40 -2.99
CA LEU A 188 -7.08 -12.07 -2.10
C LEU A 188 -7.14 -11.53 -0.68
N SER A 189 -7.24 -10.21 -0.50
CA SER A 189 -7.37 -9.59 0.84
C SER A 189 -8.67 -9.99 1.53
N VAL A 190 -9.79 -10.03 0.80
CA VAL A 190 -11.08 -10.48 1.35
C VAL A 190 -11.01 -11.95 1.78
N LEU A 191 -10.53 -12.82 0.89
CA LEU A 191 -10.40 -14.25 1.18
C LEU A 191 -9.37 -14.50 2.30
N GLY A 192 -8.27 -13.78 2.28
CA GLY A 192 -7.23 -13.83 3.31
C GLY A 192 -7.77 -13.45 4.68
N ALA A 193 -8.48 -12.32 4.78
CA ALA A 193 -9.04 -11.83 6.03
C ALA A 193 -10.03 -12.83 6.64
N TYR A 194 -10.95 -13.37 5.85
CA TYR A 194 -11.86 -14.41 6.34
C TYR A 194 -11.14 -15.71 6.65
N GLY A 195 -10.17 -16.12 5.84
CA GLY A 195 -9.37 -17.31 6.05
C GLY A 195 -8.56 -17.26 7.34
N PHE A 196 -7.86 -16.14 7.60
CA PHE A 196 -7.08 -15.96 8.81
C PHE A 196 -7.96 -15.85 10.07
N LEU A 197 -9.11 -15.17 9.98
CA LEU A 197 -10.09 -15.13 11.09
C LEU A 197 -10.62 -16.54 11.39
N ALA A 198 -11.07 -17.29 10.40
CA ALA A 198 -11.54 -18.66 10.59
C ALA A 198 -10.44 -19.58 11.15
N LEU A 199 -9.20 -19.39 10.69
CA LEU A 199 -8.04 -20.14 11.19
C LEU A 199 -7.76 -19.84 12.67
N SER A 200 -7.90 -18.58 13.07
CA SER A 200 -7.72 -18.15 14.48
C SER A 200 -8.81 -18.70 15.41
N GLU A 201 -10.02 -18.92 14.91
CA GLU A 201 -11.12 -19.50 15.66
C GLU A 201 -11.03 -21.03 15.76
N THR A 202 -10.60 -21.69 14.67
CA THR A 202 -10.56 -23.17 14.59
C THR A 202 -9.29 -23.79 15.15
N ASN A 203 -8.15 -23.09 15.03
CA ASN A 203 -6.84 -23.59 15.44
C ASN A 203 -6.25 -22.75 16.58
N VAL A 204 -6.53 -23.17 17.80
CA VAL A 204 -6.00 -22.55 19.03
C VAL A 204 -4.48 -22.44 19.00
N GLY A 205 -3.77 -23.43 18.43
CA GLY A 205 -2.31 -23.40 18.30
C GLY A 205 -1.76 -22.30 17.41
N VAL A 206 -2.42 -22.02 16.28
CA VAL A 206 -2.04 -20.91 15.38
C VAL A 206 -2.26 -19.57 16.06
N ARG A 207 -3.37 -19.43 16.77
CA ARG A 207 -3.68 -18.23 17.53
C ARG A 207 -2.62 -17.96 18.58
N TYR A 208 -2.32 -18.94 19.44
CA TYR A 208 -1.28 -18.80 20.47
C TYR A 208 0.10 -18.52 19.87
N PHE A 209 0.45 -19.16 18.76
CA PHE A 209 1.73 -18.90 18.09
C PHE A 209 1.87 -17.45 17.61
N VAL A 210 0.83 -16.89 16.97
CA VAL A 210 0.83 -15.49 16.50
C VAL A 210 0.81 -14.52 17.67
N GLU A 211 -0.01 -14.78 18.69
CA GLU A 211 -0.10 -13.95 19.90
C GLU A 211 1.23 -13.93 20.68
N ALA A 212 1.89 -15.10 20.83
CA ALA A 212 3.19 -15.22 21.47
C ALA A 212 4.29 -14.51 20.69
N LEU A 213 4.32 -14.69 19.35
CA LEU A 213 5.30 -14.05 18.46
C LEU A 213 5.18 -12.50 18.53
N LEU A 214 3.98 -12.00 18.65
CA LEU A 214 3.69 -10.56 18.70
C LEU A 214 3.64 -10.00 20.13
N ARG A 215 3.68 -10.87 21.16
CA ARG A 215 3.60 -10.55 22.60
C ARG A 215 2.28 -9.85 22.99
N ILE A 216 1.16 -10.40 22.51
CA ILE A 216 -0.20 -9.88 22.74
C ILE A 216 -1.13 -10.92 23.38
N GLU A 217 -0.60 -11.94 24.06
CA GLU A 217 -1.32 -13.10 24.60
C GLU A 217 -2.45 -12.72 25.57
N ASP A 218 -2.27 -11.63 26.34
CA ASP A 218 -3.19 -11.19 27.39
C ASP A 218 -4.10 -10.03 26.96
N ILE A 219 -4.11 -9.67 25.68
CA ILE A 219 -4.83 -8.49 25.18
C ILE A 219 -6.12 -8.91 24.49
N GLY A 220 -7.26 -8.42 25.00
CA GLY A 220 -8.54 -8.52 24.30
C GLY A 220 -8.46 -7.81 22.92
N GLY A 221 -9.05 -8.44 21.88
CA GLY A 221 -9.07 -7.86 20.54
C GLY A 221 -7.89 -8.22 19.64
N SER A 222 -7.07 -9.21 20.01
CA SER A 222 -5.97 -9.75 19.20
C SER A 222 -6.40 -10.19 17.80
N SER A 223 -7.69 -10.53 17.60
CA SER A 223 -8.27 -10.91 16.32
C SER A 223 -8.10 -9.87 15.21
N VAL A 224 -7.95 -8.57 15.53
CA VAL A 224 -7.67 -7.52 14.55
C VAL A 224 -6.33 -7.73 13.84
N VAL A 225 -5.37 -8.39 14.48
CA VAL A 225 -4.05 -8.68 13.90
C VAL A 225 -4.17 -9.71 12.77
N PHE A 226 -5.10 -10.65 12.87
CA PHE A 226 -5.34 -11.64 11.82
C PHE A 226 -5.94 -11.01 10.56
N ILE A 227 -6.68 -9.90 10.70
CA ILE A 227 -7.15 -9.12 9.54
C ILE A 227 -5.99 -8.44 8.83
N ALA A 228 -4.99 -7.98 9.56
CA ALA A 228 -3.82 -7.33 8.99
C ALA A 228 -2.87 -8.30 8.24
N LEU A 229 -3.01 -9.61 8.47
CA LEU A 229 -2.26 -10.65 7.74
C LEU A 229 -2.80 -10.89 6.31
N ALA A 230 -3.97 -10.38 6.00
CA ALA A 230 -4.63 -10.50 4.69
C ALA A 230 -4.14 -9.47 3.67
#